data_865a9adcd3f0ab7cf5da1a9e0e727b46
#
_entry.id   865a9adcd3f0ab7cf5da1a9e0e727b46
#
_cell.length_a   1.000
_cell.length_b   1.000
_cell.length_c   1.000
_cell.angle_alpha   90.00
_cell.angle_beta   90.00
_cell.angle_gamma   90.00
#
_symmetry.space_group_name_H-M   'P 1'
#
loop_
_entity.id
_entity.type
_entity.pdbx_description
1 polymer ?
#
loop_
_entity_poly.entity_id
_entity_poly.type
_entity_poly.pdbx_seq_one_letter_code
_entity_poly.pdbx_strand_id
1 'polypeptide(L)'
;MKSFGVKPWMLPQPVLIIGTYNEDGTPNAMNAAWGGQWDRGEIMISMGAHATTENLARCADFTVAFATKETMVASDFVGIVSAKNDPDKMSKTGWTAVKSESVNAPVFTDFPMTLECRIKHKIDESEEGYYIVAEVVNILVDEKYLTEEGQPDVQKMGLITYEPVHHEYVALGDTVGKAFSAGKALDRTDK
;
A
#
# COMPACT_ATOMS: atom_id res chain seq x y z
N MET A 1 -10.56 -3.62 -32.25
CA MET A 1 -9.82 -3.08 -31.07
C MET A 1 -9.13 -1.78 -31.47
N LYS A 2 -9.00 -0.81 -30.53
CA LYS A 2 -8.32 0.48 -30.74
C LYS A 2 -6.97 0.47 -30.02
N SER A 3 -5.90 0.94 -30.68
CA SER A 3 -4.58 1.10 -30.07
C SER A 3 -4.49 2.47 -29.37
N PHE A 4 -3.87 2.51 -28.19
CA PHE A 4 -3.62 3.74 -27.40
C PHE A 4 -2.13 4.06 -27.25
N GLY A 5 -1.23 3.28 -27.90
CA GLY A 5 0.21 3.40 -27.76
C GLY A 5 0.68 3.04 -26.33
N VAL A 6 1.85 3.58 -25.93
CA VAL A 6 2.42 3.33 -24.60
C VAL A 6 1.71 4.20 -23.57
N LYS A 7 1.16 3.58 -22.53
CA LYS A 7 0.48 4.22 -21.39
C LYS A 7 0.81 3.46 -20.11
N PRO A 8 0.87 4.13 -18.94
CA PRO A 8 1.09 3.47 -17.66
C PRO A 8 -0.23 2.89 -17.08
N TRP A 9 -0.98 2.16 -17.91
CA TRP A 9 -2.34 1.68 -17.61
C TRP A 9 -2.36 0.22 -17.16
N MET A 10 -1.50 -0.14 -16.23
CA MET A 10 -1.62 -1.45 -15.60
C MET A 10 -2.71 -1.42 -14.53
N LEU A 11 -3.64 -2.37 -14.58
CA LEU A 11 -4.81 -2.46 -13.69
C LEU A 11 -4.88 -3.84 -13.04
N PRO A 12 -5.34 -3.93 -11.78
CA PRO A 12 -5.57 -2.84 -10.83
C PRO A 12 -4.27 -2.34 -10.20
N GLN A 13 -4.21 -1.07 -9.79
CA GLN A 13 -3.08 -0.54 -9.00
C GLN A 13 -3.48 -0.47 -7.52
N PRO A 14 -2.64 -0.91 -6.59
CA PRO A 14 -2.94 -0.76 -5.17
C PRO A 14 -2.90 0.71 -4.77
N VAL A 15 -3.52 1.05 -3.64
CA VAL A 15 -3.37 2.35 -2.98
C VAL A 15 -2.66 2.10 -1.66
N LEU A 16 -1.35 2.32 -1.66
CA LEU A 16 -0.44 1.97 -0.56
C LEU A 16 -0.10 3.23 0.24
N ILE A 17 -0.29 3.18 1.55
CA ILE A 17 0.08 4.25 2.46
C ILE A 17 1.37 3.85 3.17
N ILE A 18 2.45 4.54 2.81
CA ILE A 18 3.79 4.28 3.32
C ILE A 18 4.02 5.13 4.57
N GLY A 19 4.15 4.48 5.72
CA GLY A 19 4.41 5.12 7.01
C GLY A 19 5.90 5.13 7.37
N THR A 20 6.44 6.28 7.73
CA THR A 20 7.82 6.46 8.20
C THR A 20 7.86 7.49 9.32
N TYR A 21 8.95 7.55 10.10
CA TYR A 21 9.22 8.67 11.01
C TYR A 21 10.09 9.73 10.33
N ASN A 22 9.75 11.00 10.55
CA ASN A 22 10.60 12.14 10.24
C ASN A 22 11.83 12.16 11.19
N GLU A 23 12.80 13.02 10.89
CA GLU A 23 14.04 13.17 11.70
C GLU A 23 13.74 13.54 13.16
N ASP A 24 12.71 14.32 13.40
CA ASP A 24 12.24 14.73 14.73
C ASP A 24 11.41 13.66 15.46
N GLY A 25 11.22 12.49 14.85
CA GLY A 25 10.43 11.38 15.41
C GLY A 25 8.92 11.51 15.18
N THR A 26 8.45 12.55 14.50
CA THR A 26 7.03 12.67 14.16
C THR A 26 6.64 11.69 13.04
N PRO A 27 5.41 11.13 13.04
CA PRO A 27 4.96 10.25 11.97
C PRO A 27 4.76 11.02 10.66
N ASN A 28 5.06 10.35 9.55
CA ASN A 28 4.79 10.83 8.20
C ASN A 28 4.21 9.70 7.35
N ALA A 29 3.36 10.06 6.39
CA ALA A 29 2.79 9.15 5.43
C ALA A 29 2.88 9.70 4.00
N MET A 30 3.00 8.82 3.02
CA MET A 30 2.79 9.12 1.61
C MET A 30 1.91 8.06 0.94
N ASN A 31 1.27 8.41 -0.17
CA ASN A 31 0.55 7.47 -1.01
C ASN A 31 1.45 7.00 -2.16
N ALA A 32 1.43 5.70 -2.45
CA ALA A 32 2.08 5.08 -3.60
C ALA A 32 1.13 4.08 -4.27
N ALA A 33 1.15 4.07 -5.61
CA ALA A 33 0.34 3.13 -6.40
C ALA A 33 1.21 2.12 -7.19
N TRP A 34 2.47 2.45 -7.45
CA TRP A 34 3.34 1.59 -8.25
C TRP A 34 4.15 0.67 -7.36
N GLY A 35 3.52 -0.43 -6.96
CA GLY A 35 4.10 -1.46 -6.12
C GLY A 35 3.28 -2.73 -6.14
N GLY A 36 3.84 -3.79 -5.58
CA GLY A 36 3.19 -5.09 -5.49
C GLY A 36 4.08 -6.17 -4.92
N GLN A 37 3.58 -7.40 -4.94
CA GLN A 37 4.33 -8.56 -4.52
C GLN A 37 5.56 -8.76 -5.42
N TRP A 38 6.74 -8.86 -4.83
CA TRP A 38 8.00 -9.14 -5.52
C TRP A 38 8.32 -10.64 -5.50
N ASP A 39 8.34 -11.20 -4.31
CA ASP A 39 8.54 -12.63 -4.06
C ASP A 39 7.78 -13.04 -2.80
N ARG A 40 7.88 -14.32 -2.39
CA ARG A 40 7.25 -14.82 -1.17
C ARG A 40 7.76 -14.03 0.05
N GLY A 41 6.89 -13.20 0.65
CA GLY A 41 7.24 -12.33 1.79
C GLY A 41 8.04 -11.09 1.43
N GLU A 42 8.11 -10.71 0.15
CA GLU A 42 8.77 -9.49 -0.31
C GLU A 42 7.85 -8.66 -1.20
N ILE A 43 7.96 -7.34 -1.07
CA ILE A 43 7.23 -6.37 -1.90
C ILE A 43 8.22 -5.45 -2.61
N MET A 44 7.82 -4.93 -3.77
CA MET A 44 8.54 -3.87 -4.49
C MET A 44 7.66 -2.65 -4.62
N ILE A 45 8.24 -1.46 -4.39
CA ILE A 45 7.56 -0.18 -4.54
C ILE A 45 8.48 0.79 -5.30
N SER A 46 7.91 1.47 -6.29
CA SER A 46 8.55 2.61 -6.96
C SER A 46 8.37 3.87 -6.11
N MET A 47 9.48 4.51 -5.77
CA MET A 47 9.54 5.67 -4.88
C MET A 47 10.14 6.85 -5.63
N GLY A 48 9.38 7.93 -5.78
CA GLY A 48 9.91 9.21 -6.23
C GLY A 48 10.66 9.96 -5.12
N ALA A 49 11.29 11.09 -5.46
CA ALA A 49 11.99 11.95 -4.49
C ALA A 49 10.99 12.71 -3.59
N HIS A 50 10.78 12.23 -2.37
CA HIS A 50 9.83 12.74 -1.37
C HIS A 50 10.46 12.82 0.02
N ALA A 51 9.79 13.45 0.98
CA ALA A 51 10.19 13.40 2.40
C ALA A 51 10.33 11.96 2.91
N THR A 52 9.45 11.05 2.45
CA THR A 52 9.49 9.63 2.80
C THR A 52 10.76 8.94 2.32
N THR A 53 11.28 9.27 1.12
CA THR A 53 12.54 8.68 0.63
C THR A 53 13.76 9.18 1.42
N GLU A 54 13.73 10.42 1.92
CA GLU A 54 14.73 10.94 2.86
C GLU A 54 14.66 10.22 4.21
N ASN A 55 13.44 9.95 4.71
CA ASN A 55 13.25 9.14 5.92
C ASN A 55 13.82 7.73 5.74
N LEU A 56 13.56 7.08 4.59
CA LEU A 56 14.06 5.75 4.26
C LEU A 56 15.58 5.70 3.99
N ALA A 57 16.22 6.84 3.72
CA ALA A 57 17.68 6.92 3.69
C ALA A 57 18.30 6.85 5.10
N ARG A 58 17.56 7.31 6.12
CA ARG A 58 17.97 7.28 7.53
C ARG A 58 17.59 5.99 8.25
N CYS A 59 16.42 5.43 7.92
CA CYS A 59 15.90 4.22 8.53
C CYS A 59 15.26 3.34 7.45
N ALA A 60 15.72 2.10 7.33
CA ALA A 60 15.22 1.15 6.33
C ALA A 60 13.84 0.57 6.69
N ASP A 61 13.32 0.86 7.88
CA ASP A 61 12.04 0.35 8.37
C ASP A 61 10.89 1.28 7.95
N PHE A 62 9.78 0.70 7.56
CA PHE A 62 8.56 1.41 7.18
C PHE A 62 7.33 0.51 7.33
N THR A 63 6.15 1.11 7.25
CA THR A 63 4.89 0.38 7.17
C THR A 63 4.19 0.62 5.84
N VAL A 64 3.35 -0.33 5.42
CA VAL A 64 2.49 -0.22 4.25
C VAL A 64 1.08 -0.57 4.65
N ALA A 65 0.20 0.42 4.73
CA ALA A 65 -1.23 0.21 4.94
C ALA A 65 -1.98 0.26 3.61
N PHE A 66 -3.14 -0.40 3.55
CA PHE A 66 -3.99 -0.44 2.36
C PHE A 66 -5.16 0.52 2.54
N ALA A 67 -5.31 1.47 1.61
CA ALA A 67 -6.39 2.44 1.66
C ALA A 67 -7.76 1.80 1.44
N THR A 68 -8.75 2.37 2.10
CA THR A 68 -10.15 1.94 2.06
C THR A 68 -11.06 3.06 1.56
N LYS A 69 -12.33 2.76 1.35
CA LYS A 69 -13.36 3.76 1.03
C LYS A 69 -13.42 4.88 2.07
N GLU A 70 -13.30 4.52 3.35
CA GLU A 70 -13.35 5.45 4.47
C GLU A 70 -12.12 6.34 4.56
N THR A 71 -10.94 5.79 4.25
CA THR A 71 -9.67 6.54 4.35
C THR A 71 -9.29 7.25 3.05
N MET A 72 -10.05 7.09 1.96
CA MET A 72 -9.71 7.52 0.60
C MET A 72 -9.30 8.99 0.52
N VAL A 73 -10.08 9.91 1.10
CA VAL A 73 -9.80 11.37 1.03
C VAL A 73 -8.47 11.71 1.69
N ALA A 74 -8.22 11.20 2.89
CA ALA A 74 -6.96 11.44 3.59
C ALA A 74 -5.78 10.69 2.92
N SER A 75 -6.02 9.52 2.32
CA SER A 75 -5.04 8.78 1.53
C SER A 75 -4.60 9.53 0.26
N ASP A 76 -5.53 10.17 -0.43
CA ASP A 76 -5.22 11.03 -1.57
C ASP A 76 -4.43 12.27 -1.11
N PHE A 77 -4.91 12.92 -0.04
CA PHE A 77 -4.27 14.11 0.53
C PHE A 77 -2.78 13.87 0.87
N VAL A 78 -2.42 12.75 1.50
CA VAL A 78 -1.01 12.47 1.82
C VAL A 78 -0.16 12.16 0.58
N GLY A 79 -0.78 11.88 -0.56
CA GLY A 79 -0.12 11.72 -1.86
C GLY A 79 0.21 13.04 -2.55
N ILE A 80 -0.67 14.04 -2.43
CA ILE A 80 -0.54 15.33 -3.12
C ILE A 80 0.15 16.41 -2.28
N VAL A 81 0.27 16.23 -0.94
CA VAL A 81 0.91 17.18 -0.03
C VAL A 81 2.21 16.61 0.52
N SER A 82 3.29 17.37 0.41
CA SER A 82 4.59 17.01 1.00
C SER A 82 4.72 17.55 2.42
N ALA A 83 5.21 16.74 3.36
CA ALA A 83 5.54 17.20 4.72
C ALA A 83 6.63 18.30 4.74
N LYS A 84 7.42 18.44 3.68
CA LYS A 84 8.37 19.56 3.53
C LYS A 84 7.68 20.91 3.40
N ASN A 85 6.48 20.93 2.80
CA ASN A 85 5.73 22.16 2.51
C ASN A 85 4.61 22.41 3.53
N ASP A 86 4.18 21.36 4.23
CA ASP A 86 3.07 21.41 5.19
C ASP A 86 3.43 20.57 6.42
N PRO A 87 4.00 21.17 7.47
CA PRO A 87 4.34 20.47 8.72
C PRO A 87 3.12 19.86 9.42
N ASP A 88 1.93 20.43 9.23
CA ASP A 88 0.67 19.97 9.81
C ASP A 88 -0.02 18.88 8.99
N LYS A 89 0.65 18.37 7.93
CA LYS A 89 0.12 17.37 7.02
C LYS A 89 -0.56 16.21 7.76
N MET A 90 0.12 15.62 8.73
CA MET A 90 -0.41 14.44 9.43
C MET A 90 -1.58 14.77 10.34
N SER A 91 -1.59 15.92 11.02
CA SER A 91 -2.71 16.33 11.87
C SER A 91 -4.01 16.53 11.07
N LYS A 92 -3.91 16.92 9.79
CA LYS A 92 -5.06 17.11 8.89
C LYS A 92 -5.70 15.81 8.43
N THR A 93 -4.99 14.68 8.51
CA THR A 93 -5.56 13.37 8.15
C THR A 93 -6.56 12.86 9.18
N GLY A 94 -6.41 13.27 10.43
CA GLY A 94 -7.15 12.72 11.57
C GLY A 94 -6.71 11.31 11.97
N TRP A 95 -5.68 10.74 11.34
CA TRP A 95 -5.21 9.38 11.63
C TRP A 95 -4.47 9.29 12.96
N THR A 96 -4.64 8.17 13.63
CA THR A 96 -3.95 7.85 14.87
C THR A 96 -2.72 6.99 14.57
N ALA A 97 -1.53 7.52 14.88
CA ALA A 97 -0.27 6.81 14.73
C ALA A 97 0.14 6.18 16.07
N VAL A 98 0.48 4.89 16.03
CA VAL A 98 1.11 4.18 17.14
C VAL A 98 2.47 3.63 16.67
N LYS A 99 3.36 3.36 17.62
CA LYS A 99 4.67 2.76 17.27
C LYS A 99 4.48 1.28 16.94
N SER A 100 5.08 0.82 15.83
CA SER A 100 5.21 -0.61 15.54
C SER A 100 6.07 -1.31 16.59
N GLU A 101 5.75 -2.56 16.88
CA GLU A 101 6.56 -3.45 17.74
C GLU A 101 7.64 -4.19 16.96
N SER A 102 7.47 -4.38 15.65
CA SER A 102 8.35 -5.19 14.80
C SER A 102 9.39 -4.37 14.03
N VAL A 103 9.08 -3.10 13.72
CA VAL A 103 9.93 -2.20 12.92
C VAL A 103 9.93 -0.79 13.51
N ASN A 104 10.94 0.01 13.18
CA ASN A 104 11.02 1.40 13.63
C ASN A 104 10.22 2.34 12.71
N ALA A 105 8.88 2.15 12.68
CA ALA A 105 7.96 2.91 11.84
C ALA A 105 6.59 3.09 12.53
N PRO A 106 5.77 4.08 12.13
CA PRO A 106 4.43 4.26 12.66
C PRO A 106 3.45 3.28 12.00
N VAL A 107 2.50 2.77 12.79
CA VAL A 107 1.28 2.08 12.33
C VAL A 107 0.11 3.04 12.47
N PHE A 108 -0.64 3.24 11.41
CA PHE A 108 -1.87 4.04 11.44
C PHE A 108 -3.06 3.12 11.70
N THR A 109 -3.69 3.26 12.88
CA THR A 109 -4.75 2.35 13.35
C THR A 109 -6.08 2.52 12.61
N ASP A 110 -6.18 3.51 11.75
CA ASP A 110 -7.36 3.78 10.90
C ASP A 110 -7.47 2.83 9.71
N PHE A 111 -6.44 2.02 9.46
CA PHE A 111 -6.40 1.08 8.36
C PHE A 111 -6.66 -0.36 8.81
N PRO A 112 -7.38 -1.16 8.01
CA PRO A 112 -7.74 -2.53 8.37
C PRO A 112 -6.56 -3.49 8.38
N MET A 113 -5.53 -3.21 7.58
CA MET A 113 -4.37 -4.07 7.41
C MET A 113 -3.12 -3.25 7.12
N THR A 114 -2.02 -3.61 7.77
CA THR A 114 -0.71 -2.97 7.63
C THR A 114 0.38 -4.02 7.55
N LEU A 115 1.27 -3.91 6.56
CA LEU A 115 2.52 -4.66 6.49
C LEU A 115 3.60 -3.87 7.23
N GLU A 116 4.37 -4.52 8.07
CA GLU A 116 5.57 -3.99 8.72
C GLU A 116 6.78 -4.47 7.91
N CYS A 117 7.56 -3.53 7.35
CA CYS A 117 8.51 -3.81 6.29
C CYS A 117 9.91 -3.28 6.60
N ARG A 118 10.92 -3.96 6.02
CA ARG A 118 12.32 -3.52 6.04
C ARG A 118 12.95 -3.60 4.65
N ILE A 119 13.58 -2.51 4.20
CA ILE A 119 14.28 -2.47 2.91
C ILE A 119 15.44 -3.47 2.91
N LYS A 120 15.49 -4.31 1.89
CA LYS A 120 16.61 -5.22 1.57
C LYS A 120 17.50 -4.65 0.49
N HIS A 121 16.90 -4.11 -0.57
CA HIS A 121 17.60 -3.59 -1.72
C HIS A 121 16.96 -2.31 -2.25
N LYS A 122 17.79 -1.42 -2.79
CA LYS A 122 17.38 -0.31 -3.64
C LYS A 122 17.88 -0.59 -5.07
N ILE A 123 17.05 -0.34 -6.06
CA ILE A 123 17.35 -0.57 -7.48
C ILE A 123 17.19 0.76 -8.21
N ASP A 124 18.11 1.05 -9.15
CA ASP A 124 18.10 2.25 -9.98
C ASP A 124 18.02 3.56 -9.17
N GLU A 125 18.84 3.65 -8.10
CA GLU A 125 18.87 4.83 -7.23
C GLU A 125 19.39 6.06 -8.01
N SER A 126 18.59 7.13 -8.03
CA SER A 126 18.88 8.38 -8.69
C SER A 126 18.33 9.57 -7.87
N GLU A 127 18.60 10.80 -8.32
CA GLU A 127 18.03 12.01 -7.72
C GLU A 127 16.50 12.08 -7.90
N GLU A 128 15.94 11.40 -8.92
CA GLU A 128 14.51 11.37 -9.20
C GLU A 128 13.76 10.33 -8.35
N GLY A 129 14.47 9.35 -7.80
CA GLY A 129 13.92 8.28 -6.97
C GLY A 129 14.59 6.93 -7.19
N TYR A 130 13.96 5.88 -6.71
CA TYR A 130 14.45 4.50 -6.79
C TYR A 130 13.32 3.49 -6.59
N TYR A 131 13.60 2.23 -6.89
CA TYR A 131 12.72 1.12 -6.50
C TYR A 131 13.26 0.51 -5.21
N ILE A 132 12.38 0.24 -4.25
CA ILE A 132 12.74 -0.54 -3.06
C ILE A 132 12.19 -1.95 -3.21
N VAL A 133 13.01 -2.93 -2.82
CA VAL A 133 12.57 -4.29 -2.51
C VAL A 133 12.70 -4.45 -0.99
N ALA A 134 11.61 -4.82 -0.34
CA ALA A 134 11.54 -4.92 1.11
C ALA A 134 10.95 -6.26 1.54
N GLU A 135 11.49 -6.84 2.61
CA GLU A 135 10.87 -7.96 3.29
C GLU A 135 9.66 -7.49 4.10
N VAL A 136 8.62 -8.29 4.13
CA VAL A 136 7.50 -8.17 5.06
C VAL A 136 7.88 -8.90 6.34
N VAL A 137 8.18 -8.14 7.39
CA VAL A 137 8.61 -8.66 8.70
C VAL A 137 7.41 -9.19 9.48
N ASN A 138 6.26 -8.50 9.36
CA ASN A 138 5.01 -8.86 10.03
C ASN A 138 3.82 -8.26 9.29
N ILE A 139 2.62 -8.78 9.53
CA ILE A 139 1.36 -8.29 9.01
C ILE A 139 0.41 -8.09 10.18
N LEU A 140 -0.10 -6.88 10.35
CA LEU A 140 -1.12 -6.51 11.30
C LEU A 140 -2.48 -6.44 10.62
N VAL A 141 -3.51 -7.00 11.25
CA VAL A 141 -4.91 -6.88 10.81
C VAL A 141 -5.75 -6.53 12.04
N ASP A 142 -6.59 -5.51 11.93
CA ASP A 142 -7.54 -5.15 12.98
C ASP A 142 -8.57 -6.29 13.13
N GLU A 143 -8.75 -6.79 14.35
CA GLU A 143 -9.58 -7.97 14.67
C GLU A 143 -11.02 -7.86 14.15
N LYS A 144 -11.56 -6.65 14.06
CA LYS A 144 -12.90 -6.43 13.50
C LYS A 144 -13.03 -6.81 12.02
N TYR A 145 -11.91 -6.97 11.29
CA TYR A 145 -11.84 -7.41 9.89
C TYR A 145 -11.42 -8.87 9.74
N LEU A 146 -11.51 -9.66 10.80
CA LEU A 146 -11.31 -11.10 10.70
C LEU A 146 -12.64 -11.83 10.44
N THR A 147 -12.55 -13.00 9.80
CA THR A 147 -13.66 -13.98 9.69
C THR A 147 -13.80 -14.73 11.01
N GLU A 148 -14.84 -15.55 11.14
CA GLU A 148 -15.04 -16.41 12.31
C GLU A 148 -13.89 -17.43 12.50
N GLU A 149 -13.21 -17.80 11.39
CA GLU A 149 -12.03 -18.68 11.41
C GLU A 149 -10.72 -17.93 11.69
N GLY A 150 -10.76 -16.63 11.99
CA GLY A 150 -9.60 -15.79 12.29
C GLY A 150 -8.73 -15.42 11.07
N GLN A 151 -9.29 -15.48 9.85
CA GLN A 151 -8.61 -15.06 8.62
C GLN A 151 -9.02 -13.63 8.23
N PRO A 152 -8.13 -12.86 7.57
CA PRO A 152 -8.48 -11.54 7.06
C PRO A 152 -9.66 -11.57 6.08
N ASP A 153 -10.71 -10.79 6.37
CA ASP A 153 -11.88 -10.63 5.51
C ASP A 153 -11.69 -9.44 4.57
N VAL A 154 -11.13 -9.70 3.39
CA VAL A 154 -10.82 -8.67 2.38
C VAL A 154 -12.07 -7.94 1.90
N GLN A 155 -13.23 -8.61 1.87
CA GLN A 155 -14.51 -7.97 1.48
C GLN A 155 -14.94 -6.92 2.50
N LYS A 156 -14.82 -7.26 3.79
CA LYS A 156 -15.18 -6.38 4.90
C LYS A 156 -14.25 -5.18 5.04
N MET A 157 -13.00 -5.29 4.60
CA MET A 157 -12.01 -4.21 4.66
C MET A 157 -12.36 -3.01 3.78
N GLY A 158 -13.18 -3.18 2.73
CA GLY A 158 -13.57 -2.09 1.85
C GLY A 158 -12.41 -1.45 1.08
N LEU A 159 -11.42 -2.25 0.68
CA LEU A 159 -10.21 -1.79 0.00
C LEU A 159 -10.53 -1.10 -1.33
N ILE A 160 -9.69 -0.16 -1.73
CA ILE A 160 -9.77 0.55 -3.01
C ILE A 160 -8.56 0.29 -3.88
N THR A 161 -8.70 0.52 -5.17
CA THR A 161 -7.65 0.48 -6.19
C THR A 161 -7.60 1.80 -6.94
N TYR A 162 -6.42 2.22 -7.36
CA TYR A 162 -6.24 3.36 -8.24
C TYR A 162 -6.41 2.92 -9.71
N GLU A 163 -7.21 3.67 -10.46
CA GLU A 163 -7.50 3.49 -11.87
C GLU A 163 -6.79 4.59 -12.68
N PRO A 164 -5.68 4.27 -13.40
CA PRO A 164 -4.82 5.26 -14.03
C PRO A 164 -5.34 5.79 -15.39
N VAL A 165 -6.45 5.30 -15.92
CA VAL A 165 -7.01 5.77 -17.20
C VAL A 165 -7.73 7.09 -17.00
N HIS A 166 -8.54 7.20 -15.92
CA HIS A 166 -9.34 8.38 -15.58
C HIS A 166 -8.85 9.08 -14.31
N HIS A 167 -7.83 8.52 -13.62
CA HIS A 167 -7.32 8.99 -12.34
C HIS A 167 -8.37 8.93 -11.23
N GLU A 168 -9.00 7.77 -11.08
CA GLU A 168 -10.08 7.53 -10.11
C GLU A 168 -9.69 6.46 -9.09
N TYR A 169 -10.36 6.46 -7.94
CA TYR A 169 -10.33 5.38 -6.97
C TYR A 169 -11.56 4.50 -7.13
N VAL A 170 -11.34 3.20 -7.28
CA VAL A 170 -12.40 2.21 -7.49
C VAL A 170 -12.37 1.20 -6.35
N ALA A 171 -13.53 0.88 -5.78
CA ALA A 171 -13.62 -0.15 -4.75
C ALA A 171 -13.38 -1.55 -5.33
N LEU A 172 -12.72 -2.42 -4.56
CA LEU A 172 -12.72 -3.83 -4.88
C LEU A 172 -14.16 -4.37 -4.76
N GLY A 173 -14.58 -5.10 -5.78
CA GLY A 173 -15.93 -5.67 -5.87
C GLY A 173 -16.05 -7.02 -5.16
N ASP A 174 -17.17 -7.70 -5.42
CA ASP A 174 -17.50 -8.99 -4.83
C ASP A 174 -16.56 -10.11 -5.30
N THR A 175 -16.46 -11.17 -4.49
CA THR A 175 -15.79 -12.41 -4.88
C THR A 175 -16.51 -13.05 -6.04
N VAL A 176 -15.84 -13.22 -7.19
CA VAL A 176 -16.42 -13.77 -8.42
C VAL A 176 -16.08 -15.25 -8.65
N GLY A 177 -15.20 -15.83 -7.85
CA GLY A 177 -14.81 -17.23 -8.00
C GLY A 177 -13.66 -17.63 -7.07
N LYS A 178 -13.45 -18.94 -6.97
CA LYS A 178 -12.37 -19.52 -6.17
C LYS A 178 -11.13 -19.76 -7.05
N ALA A 179 -10.01 -19.08 -6.75
CA ALA A 179 -8.76 -19.29 -7.44
C ALA A 179 -8.28 -20.74 -7.34
N PHE A 180 -7.50 -21.20 -8.32
CA PHE A 180 -6.96 -22.57 -8.45
C PHE A 180 -8.03 -23.68 -8.51
N SER A 181 -9.30 -23.31 -8.62
CA SER A 181 -10.44 -24.23 -8.60
C SER A 181 -11.46 -23.95 -9.72
N ALA A 182 -11.77 -22.67 -9.97
CA ALA A 182 -12.77 -22.30 -10.97
C ALA A 182 -12.40 -22.81 -12.39
N GLY A 183 -11.12 -22.79 -12.77
CA GLY A 183 -10.64 -23.26 -14.07
C GLY A 183 -10.82 -24.78 -14.32
N LYS A 184 -11.02 -25.58 -13.27
CA LYS A 184 -11.28 -27.02 -13.38
C LYS A 184 -12.59 -27.33 -14.12
N ALA A 185 -13.49 -26.33 -14.25
CA ALA A 185 -14.70 -26.50 -15.04
C ALA A 185 -14.43 -26.72 -16.55
N LEU A 186 -13.27 -26.28 -17.05
CA LEU A 186 -12.86 -26.49 -18.45
C LEU A 186 -12.22 -27.87 -18.69
N ASP A 187 -11.82 -28.57 -17.63
CA ASP A 187 -11.18 -29.90 -17.70
C ASP A 187 -12.19 -31.06 -17.69
N ARG A 188 -13.49 -30.75 -17.72
CA ARG A 188 -14.55 -31.72 -17.88
C ARG A 188 -14.61 -32.15 -19.34
N THR A 189 -13.79 -33.13 -19.71
CA THR A 189 -14.08 -33.99 -20.87
C THR A 189 -15.37 -34.73 -20.53
N ASP A 190 -16.47 -34.34 -21.15
CA ASP A 190 -17.71 -35.09 -21.15
C ASP A 190 -17.41 -36.53 -21.61
N LYS A 191 -17.52 -37.48 -20.69
CA LYS A 191 -17.58 -38.91 -20.97
C LYS A 191 -19.05 -39.33 -21.02
#